data_e48d12f0102d8df9fb481e99757dc3b8
#
_entry.id   e48d12f0102d8df9fb481e99757dc3b8
#
_cell.length_a   1.000
_cell.length_b   1.000
_cell.length_c   1.000
_cell.angle_alpha   90.00
_cell.angle_beta   90.00
_cell.angle_gamma   90.00
#
_symmetry.space_group_name_H-M   'P 1'
#
loop_
_entity.id
_entity.type
_entity.pdbx_description
1 polymer ?
#
loop_
_entity_poly.entity_id
_entity_poly.type
_entity_poly.pdbx_seq_one_letter_code
_entity_poly.pdbx_strand_id
1 'polypeptide(L)'
;EIKGSEIAEAELKASIDIYNSHRAAMREFTELTATHLDTVDSKKRSSVIKSAYFMRKEDHTKLLTELNDMLRALPEEKYSGKTVLVTGISMDSKEILDIFEENNIRIAFDNLAQETRQFRTDVPEGDSSLERLAMQWRDIEGCSLAYDPKKKRGQIITEDVKKRNIDGVVYAMMKFCDPEEYDYPIIKKDIDVA
;
A
#
# COMPACT_ATOMS: atom_id res chain seq x y z
N GLU A 1 -15.53 2.32 25.33
CA GLU A 1 -16.20 1.20 26.00
C GLU A 1 -15.24 0.03 26.28
N ILE A 2 -14.40 -0.39 25.33
CA ILE A 2 -13.45 -1.50 25.52
C ILE A 2 -12.45 -1.22 26.62
N LYS A 3 -11.91 0.01 26.70
CA LYS A 3 -10.95 0.42 27.75
C LYS A 3 -11.64 0.78 29.06
N GLY A 4 -12.94 1.07 29.07
CA GLY A 4 -13.71 1.53 30.23
C GLY A 4 -13.32 2.90 30.76
N SER A 5 -12.50 3.66 30.01
CA SER A 5 -12.07 5.03 30.32
C SER A 5 -11.92 5.84 29.05
N GLU A 6 -11.93 7.16 29.14
CA GLU A 6 -11.60 8.04 28.04
C GLU A 6 -10.12 7.87 27.64
N ILE A 7 -9.83 8.01 26.35
CA ILE A 7 -8.47 7.98 25.82
C ILE A 7 -7.91 9.41 25.93
N ALA A 8 -6.79 9.57 26.64
CA ALA A 8 -6.18 10.88 26.81
C ALA A 8 -5.56 11.41 25.49
N GLU A 9 -5.59 12.72 25.30
CA GLU A 9 -5.00 13.39 24.11
C GLU A 9 -3.53 13.00 23.91
N ALA A 10 -2.75 12.91 24.99
CA ALA A 10 -1.35 12.50 24.94
C ALA A 10 -1.17 11.04 24.42
N GLU A 11 -2.09 10.14 24.77
CA GLU A 11 -2.05 8.74 24.30
C GLU A 11 -2.38 8.67 22.79
N LEU A 12 -3.37 9.45 22.33
CA LEU A 12 -3.72 9.54 20.91
C LEU A 12 -2.54 10.11 20.11
N LYS A 13 -1.95 11.20 20.58
CA LYS A 13 -0.79 11.83 19.93
C LYS A 13 0.37 10.85 19.81
N ALA A 14 0.74 10.18 20.89
CA ALA A 14 1.81 9.17 20.88
C ALA A 14 1.52 8.03 19.88
N SER A 15 0.27 7.58 19.82
CA SER A 15 -0.16 6.57 18.84
C SER A 15 -0.05 7.07 17.39
N ILE A 16 -0.45 8.31 17.13
CA ILE A 16 -0.32 8.93 15.79
C ILE A 16 1.14 8.96 15.35
N ASP A 17 2.05 9.38 16.23
CA ASP A 17 3.47 9.48 15.94
C ASP A 17 4.08 8.10 15.61
N ILE A 18 3.73 7.07 16.38
CA ILE A 18 4.13 5.67 16.14
C ILE A 18 3.61 5.20 14.77
N TYR A 19 2.34 5.43 14.48
CA TYR A 19 1.74 4.98 13.22
C TYR A 19 2.25 5.75 12.00
N ASN A 20 2.52 7.04 12.11
CA ASN A 20 3.12 7.82 11.02
C ASN A 20 4.56 7.36 10.74
N SER A 21 5.35 7.09 11.78
CA SER A 21 6.69 6.51 11.63
C SER A 21 6.64 5.16 10.94
N HIS A 22 5.70 4.30 11.34
CA HIS A 22 5.48 3.01 10.69
C HIS A 22 5.07 3.16 9.21
N ARG A 23 4.13 4.09 8.90
CA ARG A 23 3.72 4.37 7.51
C ARG A 23 4.89 4.81 6.64
N ALA A 24 5.75 5.67 7.17
CA ALA A 24 6.94 6.11 6.46
C ALA A 24 7.88 4.94 6.12
N ALA A 25 8.17 4.07 7.08
CA ALA A 25 9.00 2.89 6.85
C ALA A 25 8.37 1.91 5.85
N MET A 26 7.03 1.72 5.89
CA MET A 26 6.30 0.89 4.92
C MET A 26 6.36 1.46 3.49
N ARG A 27 6.21 2.78 3.34
CA ARG A 27 6.35 3.43 2.02
C ARG A 27 7.76 3.25 1.47
N GLU A 28 8.77 3.45 2.31
CA GLU A 28 10.16 3.22 1.91
C GLU A 28 10.39 1.75 1.49
N PHE A 29 9.90 0.79 2.25
CA PHE A 29 9.97 -0.63 1.90
C PHE A 29 9.39 -0.90 0.50
N THR A 30 8.22 -0.35 0.20
CA THR A 30 7.57 -0.57 -1.10
C THR A 30 8.31 0.09 -2.26
N GLU A 31 8.98 1.22 -2.05
CA GLU A 31 9.84 1.84 -3.08
C GLU A 31 11.12 1.01 -3.29
N LEU A 32 11.75 0.54 -2.22
CA LEU A 32 12.97 -0.28 -2.31
C LEU A 32 12.70 -1.63 -2.98
N THR A 33 11.57 -2.28 -2.66
CA THR A 33 11.23 -3.57 -3.30
C THR A 33 10.98 -3.43 -4.80
N ALA A 34 10.51 -2.28 -5.27
CA ALA A 34 10.31 -2.03 -6.70
C ALA A 34 11.63 -2.05 -7.51
N THR A 35 12.76 -1.82 -6.86
CA THR A 35 14.10 -1.87 -7.46
C THR A 35 14.91 -3.11 -7.07
N HIS A 36 14.31 -4.06 -6.32
CA HIS A 36 14.96 -5.28 -5.83
C HIS A 36 14.07 -6.52 -6.02
N LEU A 37 13.52 -6.67 -7.23
CA LEU A 37 12.48 -7.66 -7.56
C LEU A 37 12.99 -9.12 -7.60
N ASP A 38 14.29 -9.35 -7.77
CA ASP A 38 14.90 -10.68 -7.68
C ASP A 38 15.20 -11.05 -6.22
N THR A 39 15.62 -10.09 -5.41
CA THR A 39 15.88 -10.27 -3.98
C THR A 39 14.57 -10.41 -3.18
N VAL A 40 13.58 -9.55 -3.46
CA VAL A 40 12.26 -9.54 -2.78
C VAL A 40 11.17 -9.86 -3.80
N ASP A 41 10.89 -11.14 -3.95
CA ASP A 41 9.79 -11.61 -4.79
C ASP A 41 8.42 -11.18 -4.22
N SER A 42 7.36 -11.38 -5.02
CA SER A 42 5.99 -10.96 -4.65
C SER A 42 5.48 -11.61 -3.36
N LYS A 43 5.91 -12.84 -3.05
CA LYS A 43 5.51 -13.55 -1.81
C LYS A 43 6.20 -12.97 -0.58
N LYS A 44 7.52 -12.71 -0.66
CA LYS A 44 8.27 -12.07 0.42
C LYS A 44 7.71 -10.68 0.70
N ARG A 45 7.47 -9.89 -0.35
CA ARG A 45 6.85 -8.58 -0.25
C ARG A 45 5.52 -8.64 0.48
N SER A 46 4.60 -9.48 0.04
CA SER A 46 3.28 -9.67 0.67
C SER A 46 3.42 -10.12 2.13
N SER A 47 4.34 -11.04 2.44
CA SER A 47 4.57 -11.54 3.79
C SER A 47 5.05 -10.43 4.74
N VAL A 48 5.96 -9.56 4.29
CA VAL A 48 6.44 -8.42 5.09
C VAL A 48 5.29 -7.43 5.34
N ILE A 49 4.52 -7.06 4.33
CA ILE A 49 3.39 -6.15 4.50
C ILE A 49 2.33 -6.76 5.44
N LYS A 50 2.03 -8.04 5.26
CA LYS A 50 1.04 -8.76 6.07
C LYS A 50 1.46 -8.89 7.53
N SER A 51 2.76 -9.03 7.83
CA SER A 51 3.27 -9.11 9.20
C SER A 51 2.95 -7.86 10.03
N ALA A 52 2.76 -6.70 9.39
CA ALA A 52 2.33 -5.47 10.04
C ALA A 52 0.97 -5.58 10.75
N TYR A 53 0.12 -6.53 10.36
CA TYR A 53 -1.19 -6.75 11.01
C TYR A 53 -1.09 -7.59 12.29
N PHE A 54 0.02 -8.29 12.50
CA PHE A 54 0.21 -9.25 13.60
C PHE A 54 1.28 -8.81 14.61
N MET A 55 1.95 -7.70 14.35
CA MET A 55 3.00 -7.17 15.21
C MET A 55 2.61 -5.79 15.78
N ARG A 56 3.19 -5.44 16.93
CA ARG A 56 3.12 -4.06 17.41
C ARG A 56 3.86 -3.17 16.41
N LYS A 57 3.33 -1.95 16.19
CA LYS A 57 3.89 -1.06 15.17
C LYS A 57 5.33 -0.65 15.46
N GLU A 58 5.67 -0.45 16.73
CA GLU A 58 7.03 -0.12 17.15
C GLU A 58 8.02 -1.23 16.79
N ASP A 59 7.66 -2.49 17.08
CA ASP A 59 8.52 -3.65 16.83
C ASP A 59 8.65 -3.91 15.31
N HIS A 60 7.54 -3.82 14.57
CA HIS A 60 7.55 -3.97 13.12
C HIS A 60 8.36 -2.86 12.44
N THR A 61 8.21 -1.60 12.88
CA THR A 61 8.96 -0.47 12.34
C THR A 61 10.47 -0.67 12.49
N LYS A 62 10.91 -1.18 13.65
CA LYS A 62 12.34 -1.46 13.90
C LYS A 62 12.88 -2.48 12.90
N LEU A 63 12.22 -3.65 12.77
CA LEU A 63 12.63 -4.70 11.85
C LEU A 63 12.58 -4.22 10.39
N LEU A 64 11.56 -3.45 10.05
CA LEU A 64 11.39 -2.92 8.71
C LEU A 64 12.47 -1.88 8.36
N THR A 65 12.89 -1.05 9.33
CA THR A 65 14.00 -0.11 9.14
C THR A 65 15.31 -0.86 8.89
N GLU A 66 15.59 -1.91 9.67
CA GLU A 66 16.76 -2.77 9.46
C GLU A 66 16.73 -3.41 8.05
N LEU A 67 15.56 -3.91 7.62
CA LEU A 67 15.39 -4.48 6.28
C LEU A 67 15.58 -3.43 5.17
N ASN A 68 15.02 -2.23 5.35
CA ASN A 68 15.19 -1.12 4.41
C ASN A 68 16.64 -0.71 4.28
N ASP A 69 17.40 -0.67 5.39
CA ASP A 69 18.84 -0.39 5.37
C ASP A 69 19.62 -1.46 4.61
N MET A 70 19.26 -2.74 4.80
CA MET A 70 19.86 -3.85 4.04
C MET A 70 19.58 -3.73 2.54
N LEU A 71 18.33 -3.48 2.15
CA LEU A 71 17.95 -3.32 0.73
C LEU A 71 18.65 -2.10 0.11
N ARG A 72 18.73 -0.98 0.81
CA ARG A 72 19.42 0.24 0.33
C ARG A 72 20.92 0.02 0.12
N ALA A 73 21.53 -0.91 0.86
CA ALA A 73 22.95 -1.27 0.69
C ALA A 73 23.21 -2.19 -0.51
N LEU A 74 22.19 -2.82 -1.08
CA LEU A 74 22.30 -3.65 -2.28
C LEU A 74 22.27 -2.78 -3.55
N PRO A 75 22.91 -3.23 -4.64
CA PRO A 75 22.74 -2.58 -5.93
C PRO A 75 21.31 -2.79 -6.44
N GLU A 76 20.77 -1.78 -7.13
CA GLU A 76 19.49 -1.92 -7.82
C GLU A 76 19.53 -3.03 -8.85
N GLU A 77 18.46 -3.80 -8.92
CA GLU A 77 18.32 -4.94 -9.83
C GLU A 77 17.60 -4.53 -11.11
N LYS A 78 17.95 -5.15 -12.21
CA LYS A 78 17.22 -5.05 -13.47
C LYS A 78 16.47 -6.35 -13.70
N TYR A 79 15.22 -6.41 -13.24
CA TYR A 79 14.39 -7.58 -13.44
C TYR A 79 14.15 -7.85 -14.93
N SER A 80 14.34 -9.11 -15.35
CA SER A 80 14.24 -9.51 -16.77
C SER A 80 12.84 -9.95 -17.20
N GLY A 81 11.94 -10.20 -16.24
CA GLY A 81 10.56 -10.59 -16.50
C GLY A 81 9.62 -9.37 -16.65
N LYS A 82 8.32 -9.61 -16.48
CA LYS A 82 7.31 -8.57 -16.53
C LYS A 82 6.99 -8.04 -15.14
N THR A 83 6.78 -6.74 -15.06
CA THR A 83 6.41 -6.06 -13.83
C THR A 83 4.97 -5.59 -13.89
N VAL A 84 4.23 -5.72 -12.79
CA VAL A 84 2.85 -5.27 -12.70
C VAL A 84 2.60 -4.41 -11.47
N LEU A 85 1.66 -3.48 -11.62
CA LEU A 85 0.98 -2.84 -10.52
C LEU A 85 -0.33 -3.59 -10.27
N VAL A 86 -0.55 -4.00 -9.02
CA VAL A 86 -1.81 -4.66 -8.65
C VAL A 86 -2.73 -3.69 -7.95
N THR A 87 -4.00 -3.65 -8.34
CA THR A 87 -5.02 -2.83 -7.70
C THR A 87 -6.25 -3.66 -7.36
N GLY A 88 -6.96 -3.31 -6.29
CA GLY A 88 -8.10 -4.05 -5.76
C GLY A 88 -8.21 -3.93 -4.25
N ILE A 89 -8.79 -4.93 -3.61
CA ILE A 89 -8.88 -5.00 -2.15
C ILE A 89 -7.72 -5.79 -1.57
N SER A 90 -7.53 -7.02 -2.00
CA SER A 90 -6.39 -7.87 -1.61
C SER A 90 -5.99 -8.79 -2.76
N MET A 91 -4.71 -9.16 -2.79
CA MET A 91 -4.19 -10.15 -3.71
C MET A 91 -2.99 -10.86 -3.05
N ASP A 92 -3.26 -11.62 -2.00
CA ASP A 92 -2.26 -12.29 -1.18
C ASP A 92 -2.42 -13.83 -1.15
N SER A 93 -3.29 -14.39 -2.03
CA SER A 93 -3.43 -15.83 -2.14
C SER A 93 -2.14 -16.44 -2.69
N LYS A 94 -1.66 -17.47 -2.00
CA LYS A 94 -0.44 -18.16 -2.38
C LYS A 94 -0.52 -18.68 -3.83
N GLU A 95 -1.66 -19.21 -4.22
CA GLU A 95 -1.90 -19.78 -5.54
C GLU A 95 -1.75 -18.74 -6.66
N ILE A 96 -2.29 -17.54 -6.44
CA ILE A 96 -2.17 -16.45 -7.42
C ILE A 96 -0.72 -15.95 -7.49
N LEU A 97 -0.06 -15.79 -6.35
CA LEU A 97 1.34 -15.39 -6.30
C LEU A 97 2.25 -16.45 -6.93
N ASP A 98 1.94 -17.75 -6.77
CA ASP A 98 2.67 -18.84 -7.45
C ASP A 98 2.54 -18.72 -8.97
N ILE A 99 1.34 -18.46 -9.50
CA ILE A 99 1.11 -18.27 -10.93
C ILE A 99 1.93 -17.10 -11.47
N PHE A 100 2.05 -16.01 -10.73
CA PHE A 100 2.87 -14.86 -11.15
C PHE A 100 4.34 -15.25 -11.22
N GLU A 101 4.86 -15.91 -10.20
CA GLU A 101 6.24 -16.39 -10.16
C GLU A 101 6.57 -17.35 -11.33
N GLU A 102 5.69 -18.32 -11.58
CA GLU A 102 5.83 -19.32 -12.65
C GLU A 102 5.85 -18.68 -14.06
N ASN A 103 5.21 -17.53 -14.21
CA ASN A 103 5.16 -16.78 -15.47
C ASN A 103 6.16 -15.62 -15.55
N ASN A 104 7.14 -15.54 -14.64
CA ASN A 104 8.12 -14.46 -14.55
C ASN A 104 7.45 -13.07 -14.45
N ILE A 105 6.40 -12.97 -13.65
CA ILE A 105 5.72 -11.71 -13.34
C ILE A 105 6.02 -11.31 -11.89
N ARG A 106 6.38 -10.06 -11.65
CA ARG A 106 6.61 -9.50 -10.31
C ARG A 106 5.66 -8.35 -10.02
N ILE A 107 5.18 -8.29 -8.79
CA ILE A 107 4.46 -7.13 -8.29
C ILE A 107 5.49 -6.07 -7.91
N ALA A 108 5.69 -5.10 -8.81
CA ALA A 108 6.59 -3.99 -8.55
C ALA A 108 5.98 -2.94 -7.63
N PHE A 109 4.66 -2.75 -7.70
CA PHE A 109 3.92 -1.84 -6.83
C PHE A 109 2.46 -2.26 -6.70
N ASP A 110 1.74 -1.66 -5.78
CA ASP A 110 0.31 -1.93 -5.61
C ASP A 110 -0.51 -0.68 -5.27
N ASN A 111 -1.81 -0.79 -5.49
CA ASN A 111 -2.85 0.09 -4.99
C ASN A 111 -3.96 -0.78 -4.35
N LEU A 112 -3.57 -1.66 -3.43
CA LEU A 112 -4.47 -2.57 -2.72
C LEU A 112 -4.99 -1.93 -1.43
N ALA A 113 -6.26 -2.18 -1.11
CA ALA A 113 -6.86 -1.67 0.12
C ALA A 113 -6.18 -2.23 1.38
N GLN A 114 -5.68 -3.45 1.32
CA GLN A 114 -4.98 -4.11 2.43
C GLN A 114 -3.46 -3.89 2.42
N GLU A 115 -2.90 -3.18 1.44
CA GLU A 115 -1.47 -2.93 1.35
C GLU A 115 -1.18 -1.42 1.30
N THR A 116 -0.71 -0.86 0.18
CA THR A 116 -0.23 0.53 0.12
C THR A 116 -1.27 1.56 0.52
N ARG A 117 -2.57 1.33 0.27
CA ARG A 117 -3.62 2.26 0.72
C ARG A 117 -3.73 2.40 2.25
N GLN A 118 -3.20 1.45 3.05
CA GLN A 118 -3.19 1.53 4.51
C GLN A 118 -2.15 2.51 5.05
N PHE A 119 -1.07 2.73 4.32
CA PHE A 119 0.07 3.50 4.82
C PHE A 119 0.49 4.66 3.91
N ARG A 120 -0.24 4.91 2.83
CA ARG A 120 0.09 5.98 1.89
C ARG A 120 -0.24 7.39 2.44
N THR A 121 -1.25 7.52 3.32
CA THR A 121 -1.73 8.80 3.85
C THR A 121 -1.41 8.91 5.34
N ASP A 122 -0.57 9.86 5.72
CA ASP A 122 -0.25 10.14 7.11
C ASP A 122 -1.38 10.87 7.82
N VAL A 123 -1.39 10.79 9.14
CA VAL A 123 -2.21 11.67 9.98
C VAL A 123 -1.53 13.05 9.98
N PRO A 124 -2.17 14.11 9.45
CA PRO A 124 -1.55 15.42 9.33
C PRO A 124 -1.41 16.13 10.68
N GLU A 125 -0.75 17.28 10.71
CA GLU A 125 -0.77 18.16 11.88
C GLU A 125 -2.13 18.85 12.02
N GLY A 126 -2.50 19.25 13.24
CA GLY A 126 -3.77 19.89 13.56
C GLY A 126 -3.90 20.19 15.05
N ASP A 127 -4.99 20.83 15.45
CA ASP A 127 -5.18 21.36 16.80
C ASP A 127 -5.44 20.29 17.87
N SER A 128 -6.03 19.15 17.48
CA SER A 128 -6.27 18.01 18.36
C SER A 128 -6.03 16.69 17.63
N SER A 129 -5.70 15.64 18.36
CA SER A 129 -5.47 14.31 17.79
C SER A 129 -6.71 13.76 17.09
N LEU A 130 -7.91 14.02 17.62
CA LEU A 130 -9.16 13.59 17.01
C LEU A 130 -9.40 14.31 15.66
N GLU A 131 -9.17 15.61 15.61
CA GLU A 131 -9.26 16.38 14.38
C GLU A 131 -8.24 15.89 13.33
N ARG A 132 -7.00 15.64 13.74
CA ARG A 132 -5.94 15.08 12.88
C ARG A 132 -6.36 13.74 12.26
N LEU A 133 -6.95 12.84 13.04
CA LEU A 133 -7.48 11.56 12.56
C LEU A 133 -8.63 11.77 11.57
N ALA A 134 -9.55 12.70 11.85
CA ALA A 134 -10.64 13.05 10.94
C ALA A 134 -10.10 13.63 9.61
N MET A 135 -9.08 14.48 9.67
CA MET A 135 -8.41 15.00 8.47
C MET A 135 -7.74 13.91 7.65
N GLN A 136 -7.09 12.94 8.28
CA GLN A 136 -6.53 11.79 7.56
C GLN A 136 -7.63 11.07 6.75
N TRP A 137 -8.78 10.80 7.36
CA TRP A 137 -9.91 10.16 6.66
C TRP A 137 -10.44 11.00 5.51
N ARG A 138 -10.57 12.30 5.70
CA ARG A 138 -10.97 13.25 4.64
C ARG A 138 -10.00 13.23 3.46
N ASP A 139 -8.70 13.08 3.73
CA ASP A 139 -7.63 13.21 2.76
C ASP A 139 -7.26 11.88 2.07
N ILE A 140 -7.97 10.78 2.39
CA ILE A 140 -7.85 9.52 1.66
C ILE A 140 -8.46 9.68 0.26
N GLU A 141 -7.61 9.63 -0.76
CA GLU A 141 -8.02 9.70 -2.17
C GLU A 141 -7.88 8.33 -2.87
N GLY A 142 -8.61 8.15 -3.97
CA GLY A 142 -8.50 6.96 -4.81
C GLY A 142 -8.87 5.66 -4.11
N CYS A 143 -9.88 5.67 -3.25
CA CYS A 143 -10.42 4.49 -2.61
C CYS A 143 -11.91 4.35 -2.88
N SER A 144 -12.33 3.25 -3.51
CA SER A 144 -13.75 3.00 -3.84
C SER A 144 -14.64 2.87 -2.59
N LEU A 145 -14.04 2.57 -1.43
CA LEU A 145 -14.73 2.42 -0.14
C LEU A 145 -14.77 3.71 0.70
N ALA A 146 -14.06 4.74 0.28
CA ALA A 146 -14.04 6.06 0.92
C ALA A 146 -14.69 7.10 0.01
N TYR A 147 -14.96 8.29 0.56
CA TYR A 147 -15.51 9.39 -0.21
C TYR A 147 -14.43 9.98 -1.13
N ASP A 148 -14.47 9.60 -2.40
CA ASP A 148 -13.58 10.13 -3.44
C ASP A 148 -14.41 10.69 -4.62
N PRO A 149 -14.94 11.93 -4.50
CA PRO A 149 -15.81 12.52 -5.53
C PRO A 149 -15.09 12.79 -6.85
N LYS A 150 -13.77 12.84 -6.84
CA LYS A 150 -12.94 13.09 -8.03
C LYS A 150 -12.52 11.82 -8.74
N LYS A 151 -12.81 10.65 -8.18
CA LYS A 151 -12.45 9.33 -8.73
C LYS A 151 -11.00 9.24 -9.18
N LYS A 152 -10.08 9.72 -8.34
CA LYS A 152 -8.66 9.87 -8.69
C LYS A 152 -7.87 8.56 -8.82
N ARG A 153 -8.45 7.42 -8.47
CA ARG A 153 -7.73 6.14 -8.41
C ARG A 153 -7.05 5.78 -9.72
N GLY A 154 -7.71 5.96 -10.85
CA GLY A 154 -7.13 5.69 -12.17
C GLY A 154 -5.90 6.55 -12.45
N GLN A 155 -5.97 7.84 -12.13
CA GLN A 155 -4.86 8.78 -12.27
C GLN A 155 -3.68 8.40 -11.38
N ILE A 156 -3.92 8.09 -10.10
CA ILE A 156 -2.89 7.63 -9.15
C ILE A 156 -2.19 6.37 -9.68
N ILE A 157 -2.95 5.38 -10.15
CA ILE A 157 -2.39 4.16 -10.74
C ILE A 157 -1.52 4.47 -11.95
N THR A 158 -2.00 5.32 -12.84
CA THR A 158 -1.27 5.73 -14.05
C THR A 158 0.03 6.44 -13.73
N GLU A 159 0.02 7.34 -12.74
CA GLU A 159 1.23 8.03 -12.27
C GLU A 159 2.24 7.04 -11.67
N ASP A 160 1.77 6.09 -10.86
CA ASP A 160 2.60 5.05 -10.26
C ASP A 160 3.23 4.14 -11.31
N VAL A 161 2.47 3.74 -12.32
CA VAL A 161 2.96 2.92 -13.46
C VAL A 161 4.06 3.66 -14.23
N LYS A 162 3.82 4.93 -14.58
CA LYS A 162 4.78 5.75 -15.31
C LYS A 162 6.05 6.03 -14.49
N LYS A 163 5.89 6.39 -13.22
CA LYS A 163 7.01 6.69 -12.31
C LYS A 163 7.99 5.52 -12.21
N ARG A 164 7.48 4.28 -12.21
CA ARG A 164 8.27 3.06 -11.97
C ARG A 164 8.51 2.23 -13.23
N ASN A 165 8.07 2.72 -14.40
CA ASN A 165 8.18 2.02 -15.68
C ASN A 165 7.63 0.58 -15.61
N ILE A 166 6.42 0.42 -15.07
CA ILE A 166 5.74 -0.87 -14.89
C ILE A 166 5.09 -1.30 -16.21
N ASP A 167 5.16 -2.58 -16.57
CA ASP A 167 4.68 -3.12 -17.84
C ASP A 167 3.15 -3.22 -17.94
N GLY A 168 2.44 -3.36 -16.81
CA GLY A 168 0.98 -3.52 -16.86
C GLY A 168 0.29 -3.40 -15.51
N VAL A 169 -1.03 -3.37 -15.55
CA VAL A 169 -1.90 -3.28 -14.36
C VAL A 169 -2.77 -4.53 -14.25
N VAL A 170 -2.77 -5.15 -13.08
CA VAL A 170 -3.66 -6.25 -12.73
C VAL A 170 -4.74 -5.75 -11.79
N TYR A 171 -6.00 -5.86 -12.18
CA TYR A 171 -7.15 -5.51 -11.34
C TYR A 171 -7.65 -6.76 -10.61
N ALA A 172 -7.31 -6.89 -9.33
CA ALA A 172 -7.75 -7.97 -8.46
C ALA A 172 -9.13 -7.65 -7.86
N MET A 173 -10.17 -7.82 -8.65
CA MET A 173 -11.54 -7.55 -8.25
C MET A 173 -12.12 -8.70 -7.43
N MET A 174 -12.63 -8.40 -6.25
CA MET A 174 -13.38 -9.36 -5.46
C MET A 174 -14.80 -9.51 -5.98
N LYS A 175 -15.29 -10.74 -6.08
CA LYS A 175 -16.71 -10.98 -6.43
C LYS A 175 -17.64 -10.28 -5.44
N PHE A 176 -18.69 -9.68 -5.97
CA PHE A 176 -19.73 -8.98 -5.19
C PHE A 176 -19.22 -7.76 -4.43
N CYS A 177 -18.14 -7.13 -4.89
CA CYS A 177 -17.68 -5.86 -4.37
C CYS A 177 -18.24 -4.72 -5.24
N ASP A 178 -19.49 -4.34 -5.02
CA ASP A 178 -20.16 -3.28 -5.79
C ASP A 178 -19.32 -2.00 -5.91
N PRO A 179 -18.70 -1.46 -4.86
CA PRO A 179 -17.88 -0.25 -5.00
C PRO A 179 -16.72 -0.40 -5.99
N GLU A 180 -16.05 -1.55 -6.00
CA GLU A 180 -14.95 -1.82 -6.93
C GLU A 180 -15.49 -2.04 -8.36
N GLU A 181 -16.61 -2.74 -8.50
CA GLU A 181 -17.24 -3.00 -9.80
C GLU A 181 -17.75 -1.72 -10.46
N TYR A 182 -18.37 -0.81 -9.71
CA TYR A 182 -18.82 0.49 -10.23
C TYR A 182 -17.67 1.44 -10.59
N ASP A 183 -16.57 1.41 -9.87
CA ASP A 183 -15.42 2.24 -10.17
C ASP A 183 -14.54 1.69 -11.30
N TYR A 184 -14.59 0.39 -11.57
CA TYR A 184 -13.75 -0.28 -12.57
C TYR A 184 -13.79 0.37 -13.96
N PRO A 185 -14.96 0.70 -14.57
CA PRO A 185 -15.01 1.31 -15.89
C PRO A 185 -14.29 2.67 -15.95
N ILE A 186 -14.35 3.45 -14.85
CA ILE A 186 -13.71 4.76 -14.75
C ILE A 186 -12.19 4.56 -14.66
N ILE A 187 -11.74 3.69 -13.78
CA ILE A 187 -10.32 3.37 -13.58
C ILE A 187 -9.71 2.81 -14.86
N LYS A 188 -10.41 1.85 -15.50
CA LYS A 188 -9.97 1.26 -16.76
C LYS A 188 -9.76 2.30 -17.85
N LYS A 189 -10.71 3.23 -17.99
CA LYS A 189 -10.60 4.32 -18.97
C LYS A 189 -9.35 5.17 -18.76
N ASP A 190 -9.05 5.53 -17.51
CA ASP A 190 -7.89 6.33 -17.18
C ASP A 190 -6.57 5.58 -17.50
N ILE A 191 -6.54 4.26 -17.25
CA ILE A 191 -5.38 3.42 -17.54
C ILE A 191 -5.18 3.19 -19.04
N ASP A 192 -6.26 2.91 -19.78
CA ASP A 192 -6.18 2.59 -21.22
C ASP A 192 -5.73 3.78 -22.08
N VAL A 193 -5.88 5.01 -21.60
CA VAL A 193 -5.44 6.22 -22.33
C VAL A 193 -4.06 6.73 -21.92
N ALA A 194 -3.42 6.07 -20.99
CA ALA A 194 -2.15 6.49 -20.39
C ALA A 194 -0.94 5.79 -20.99
#